data_81b451e0f11e611172ce8bf299019880
#
_entry.id   81b451e0f11e611172ce8bf299019880
#
_cell.length_a   1.000
_cell.length_b   1.000
_cell.length_c   1.000
_cell.angle_alpha   90.00
_cell.angle_beta   90.00
_cell.angle_gamma   90.00
#
_symmetry.space_group_name_H-M   'P 1'
#
loop_
_entity.id
_entity.type
_entity.pdbx_description
1 polymer ?
#
loop_
_entity_poly.entity_id
_entity_poly.type
_entity_poly.pdbx_seq_one_letter_code
_entity_poly.pdbx_strand_id
1 'polypeptide(L)'
;MEQVLFIVWRESVEALLVVGILYTWLRATPEGKRGLNYLWGGVAAGLALAVALALVLLGVSSWLSDEGQEWFQAIMSLAACALVVQMVVWMKKHGRTLKGELESGARSSVANDNWWGLFVLVAIAVAREGSETVVFLYGTVSAGEGGGDMAKLALAGVAGFAVALLTFWLLQLGGKMITWRRFFRVTEILLLLLAGSLLVGGLDHLISLDVLPTIIDPVWDSSWLLSDSTGVGKVLADFAGYRALPALISVLLWVAYWIVVWALLRWVGGKPARAPVPARNAS
;
A
#
# COMPACT_ATOMS: atom_id res chain seq x y z
N MET A 1 11.54 -8.55 6.90
CA MET A 1 11.04 -7.93 8.15
C MET A 1 10.74 -6.46 7.97
N GLU A 2 11.70 -5.72 7.45
CA GLU A 2 11.61 -4.27 7.27
C GLU A 2 10.49 -3.86 6.32
N GLN A 3 10.26 -4.64 5.26
CA GLN A 3 9.15 -4.44 4.31
C GLN A 3 7.79 -4.55 5.00
N VAL A 4 7.57 -5.59 5.81
CA VAL A 4 6.32 -5.81 6.56
C VAL A 4 6.06 -4.64 7.50
N LEU A 5 7.08 -4.23 8.28
CA LEU A 5 6.97 -3.07 9.16
C LEU A 5 6.62 -1.80 8.37
N PHE A 6 7.29 -1.57 7.24
CA PHE A 6 7.06 -0.38 6.40
C PHE A 6 5.65 -0.37 5.79
N ILE A 7 5.18 -1.50 5.25
CA ILE A 7 3.84 -1.62 4.67
C ILE A 7 2.78 -1.35 5.74
N VAL A 8 2.85 -2.09 6.87
CA VAL A 8 1.87 -1.92 7.96
C VAL A 8 1.89 -0.51 8.52
N TRP A 9 3.07 0.07 8.71
CA TRP A 9 3.20 1.45 9.15
C TRP A 9 2.49 2.42 8.21
N ARG A 10 2.75 2.32 6.93
CA ARG A 10 2.23 3.24 5.93
C ARG A 10 0.71 3.12 5.78
N GLU A 11 0.18 1.90 5.58
CA GLU A 11 -1.26 1.68 5.40
C GLU A 11 -2.04 2.06 6.67
N SER A 12 -1.46 1.77 7.84
CA SER A 12 -2.07 2.17 9.10
C SER A 12 -2.10 3.70 9.27
N VAL A 13 -1.07 4.44 8.82
CA VAL A 13 -1.10 5.90 8.84
C VAL A 13 -2.22 6.43 7.96
N GLU A 14 -2.46 5.85 6.78
CA GLU A 14 -3.55 6.27 5.88
C GLU A 14 -4.92 5.97 6.48
N ALA A 15 -5.12 4.77 7.02
CA ALA A 15 -6.35 4.41 7.72
C ALA A 15 -6.62 5.34 8.91
N LEU A 16 -5.59 5.61 9.74
CA LEU A 16 -5.68 6.53 10.88
C LEU A 16 -6.01 7.96 10.46
N LEU A 17 -5.54 8.40 9.28
CA LEU A 17 -5.90 9.70 8.73
C LEU A 17 -7.37 9.79 8.39
N VAL A 18 -7.91 8.80 7.66
CA VAL A 18 -9.33 8.76 7.29
C VAL A 18 -10.19 8.77 8.56
N VAL A 19 -9.92 7.85 9.48
CA VAL A 19 -10.66 7.75 10.75
C VAL A 19 -10.49 9.00 11.59
N GLY A 20 -9.30 9.58 11.68
CA GLY A 20 -8.99 10.78 12.45
C GLY A 20 -9.70 12.04 11.94
N ILE A 21 -9.75 12.24 10.61
CA ILE A 21 -10.49 13.34 9.98
C ILE A 21 -11.98 13.23 10.34
N LEU A 22 -12.57 12.06 10.14
CA LEU A 22 -13.99 11.83 10.42
C LEU A 22 -14.32 11.94 11.92
N TYR A 23 -13.45 11.42 12.76
CA TYR A 23 -13.59 11.52 14.23
C TYR A 23 -13.57 12.97 14.71
N THR A 24 -12.60 13.77 14.25
CA THR A 24 -12.48 15.18 14.63
C THR A 24 -13.65 15.99 14.11
N TRP A 25 -14.11 15.72 12.89
CA TRP A 25 -15.28 16.36 12.31
C TRP A 25 -16.58 16.02 13.06
N LEU A 26 -16.80 14.73 13.40
CA LEU A 26 -17.95 14.31 14.20
C LEU A 26 -17.97 14.93 15.60
N ARG A 27 -16.81 15.04 16.24
CA ARG A 27 -16.72 15.70 17.56
C ARG A 27 -17.03 17.20 17.52
N ALA A 28 -16.72 17.86 16.41
CA ALA A 28 -17.00 19.28 16.23
C ALA A 28 -18.48 19.56 15.87
N THR A 29 -19.26 18.53 15.48
CA THR A 29 -20.66 18.66 15.09
C THR A 29 -21.56 18.35 16.29
N PRO A 30 -22.56 19.18 16.64
CA PRO A 30 -23.43 18.96 17.81
C PRO A 30 -24.14 17.61 17.84
N GLU A 31 -24.60 17.14 16.67
CA GLU A 31 -25.31 15.87 16.47
C GLU A 31 -24.37 14.69 16.28
N GLY A 32 -23.07 14.94 16.09
CA GLY A 32 -22.07 13.95 15.72
C GLY A 32 -21.78 12.88 16.77
N LYS A 33 -22.18 13.06 18.03
CA LYS A 33 -21.97 12.06 19.09
C LYS A 33 -22.60 10.69 18.77
N ARG A 34 -23.77 10.67 18.11
CA ARG A 34 -24.40 9.44 17.65
C ARG A 34 -23.59 8.75 16.55
N GLY A 35 -22.97 9.55 15.66
CA GLY A 35 -22.13 9.06 14.58
C GLY A 35 -20.86 8.33 15.02
N LEU A 36 -20.35 8.56 16.23
CA LEU A 36 -19.15 7.90 16.74
C LEU A 36 -19.31 6.38 16.84
N ASN A 37 -20.47 5.88 17.21
CA ASN A 37 -20.73 4.44 17.27
C ASN A 37 -20.71 3.83 15.87
N TYR A 38 -21.28 4.51 14.88
CA TYR A 38 -21.25 4.08 13.47
C TYR A 38 -19.86 4.16 12.86
N LEU A 39 -19.06 5.17 13.24
CA LEU A 39 -17.66 5.28 12.85
C LEU A 39 -16.85 4.08 13.37
N TRP A 40 -16.93 3.78 14.66
CA TRP A 40 -16.19 2.64 15.23
C TRP A 40 -16.73 1.30 14.74
N GLY A 41 -18.06 1.19 14.54
CA GLY A 41 -18.66 0.03 13.88
C GLY A 41 -18.13 -0.19 12.47
N GLY A 42 -18.01 0.89 11.68
CA GLY A 42 -17.41 0.86 10.34
C GLY A 42 -15.94 0.44 10.37
N VAL A 43 -15.15 0.95 11.32
CA VAL A 43 -13.75 0.52 11.51
C VAL A 43 -13.67 -0.98 11.81
N ALA A 44 -14.48 -1.46 12.76
CA ALA A 44 -14.52 -2.88 13.12
C ALA A 44 -14.93 -3.76 11.93
N ALA A 45 -15.93 -3.35 11.15
CA ALA A 45 -16.36 -4.07 9.95
C ALA A 45 -15.29 -4.09 8.87
N GLY A 46 -14.62 -2.96 8.62
CA GLY A 46 -13.52 -2.88 7.66
C GLY A 46 -12.33 -3.77 8.03
N LEU A 47 -11.94 -3.76 9.31
CA LEU A 47 -10.89 -4.66 9.81
C LEU A 47 -11.31 -6.14 9.72
N ALA A 48 -12.58 -6.47 10.04
CA ALA A 48 -13.07 -7.83 9.90
C ALA A 48 -13.02 -8.32 8.45
N LEU A 49 -13.33 -7.45 7.47
CA LEU A 49 -13.22 -7.76 6.05
C LEU A 49 -11.76 -8.00 5.63
N ALA A 50 -10.81 -7.20 6.13
CA ALA A 50 -9.39 -7.40 5.86
C ALA A 50 -8.89 -8.74 6.44
N VAL A 51 -9.27 -9.06 7.68
CA VAL A 51 -8.94 -10.37 8.30
C VAL A 51 -9.56 -11.52 7.52
N ALA A 52 -10.82 -11.39 7.10
CA ALA A 52 -11.49 -12.41 6.27
C ALA A 52 -10.73 -12.63 4.95
N LEU A 53 -10.29 -11.56 4.29
CA LEU A 53 -9.47 -11.66 3.08
C LEU A 53 -8.16 -12.39 3.35
N ALA A 54 -7.45 -12.06 4.45
CA ALA A 54 -6.21 -12.72 4.82
C ALA A 54 -6.42 -14.24 5.04
N LEU A 55 -7.50 -14.62 5.75
CA LEU A 55 -7.83 -16.02 5.97
C LEU A 55 -8.18 -16.75 4.67
N VAL A 56 -8.88 -16.09 3.74
CA VAL A 56 -9.17 -16.64 2.41
C VAL A 56 -7.90 -16.89 1.62
N LEU A 57 -6.97 -15.92 1.57
CA LEU A 57 -5.70 -16.08 0.85
C LEU A 57 -4.84 -17.20 1.44
N LEU A 58 -4.74 -17.28 2.77
CA LEU A 58 -4.03 -18.37 3.46
C LEU A 58 -4.71 -19.73 3.22
N GLY A 59 -6.03 -19.78 3.25
CA GLY A 59 -6.79 -20.99 2.96
C GLY A 59 -6.59 -21.47 1.52
N VAL A 60 -6.67 -20.57 0.55
CA VAL A 60 -6.42 -20.90 -0.88
C VAL A 60 -5.00 -21.42 -1.04
N SER A 61 -4.01 -20.70 -0.51
CA SER A 61 -2.60 -21.12 -0.58
C SER A 61 -2.36 -22.53 -0.03
N SER A 62 -3.02 -22.90 1.07
CA SER A 62 -2.85 -24.21 1.70
C SER A 62 -3.47 -25.39 0.91
N TRP A 63 -4.37 -25.12 -0.03
CA TRP A 63 -5.05 -26.15 -0.83
C TRP A 63 -4.39 -26.37 -2.20
N LEU A 64 -3.46 -25.49 -2.59
CA LEU A 64 -2.77 -25.59 -3.86
C LEU A 64 -1.62 -26.61 -3.78
N SER A 65 -1.36 -27.28 -4.91
CA SER A 65 -0.13 -28.06 -5.12
C SER A 65 1.11 -27.14 -5.12
N ASP A 66 2.31 -27.70 -5.03
CA ASP A 66 3.55 -26.91 -5.04
C ASP A 66 3.65 -25.99 -6.26
N GLU A 67 3.36 -26.52 -7.46
CA GLU A 67 3.30 -25.72 -8.68
C GLU A 67 2.19 -24.66 -8.63
N GLY A 68 1.02 -25.00 -8.08
CA GLY A 68 -0.08 -24.06 -7.88
C GLY A 68 0.29 -22.94 -6.89
N GLN A 69 1.09 -23.23 -5.86
CA GLN A 69 1.61 -22.22 -4.93
C GLN A 69 2.58 -21.27 -5.62
N GLU A 70 3.48 -21.76 -6.45
CA GLU A 70 4.41 -20.94 -7.25
C GLU A 70 3.63 -19.96 -8.16
N TRP A 71 2.61 -20.46 -8.89
CA TRP A 71 1.74 -19.61 -9.70
C TRP A 71 1.00 -18.57 -8.87
N PHE A 72 0.47 -18.98 -7.70
CA PHE A 72 -0.25 -18.08 -6.83
C PHE A 72 0.65 -16.98 -6.26
N GLN A 73 1.88 -17.32 -5.87
CA GLN A 73 2.88 -16.36 -5.38
C GLN A 73 3.30 -15.38 -6.48
N ALA A 74 3.56 -15.86 -7.71
CA ALA A 74 3.84 -15.01 -8.86
C ALA A 74 2.72 -14.00 -9.11
N ILE A 75 1.47 -14.48 -9.18
CA ILE A 75 0.29 -13.63 -9.41
C ILE A 75 0.12 -12.61 -8.30
N MET A 76 0.25 -13.01 -7.03
CA MET A 76 0.08 -12.12 -5.89
C MET A 76 1.17 -11.05 -5.83
N SER A 77 2.43 -11.39 -6.09
CA SER A 77 3.53 -10.42 -6.14
C SER A 77 3.36 -9.40 -7.27
N LEU A 78 2.97 -9.85 -8.46
CA LEU A 78 2.70 -8.97 -9.61
C LEU A 78 1.45 -8.11 -9.39
N ALA A 79 0.39 -8.67 -8.80
CA ALA A 79 -0.81 -7.93 -8.43
C ALA A 79 -0.50 -6.85 -7.39
N ALA A 80 0.29 -7.18 -6.36
CA ALA A 80 0.74 -6.23 -5.35
C ALA A 80 1.55 -5.09 -5.98
N CYS A 81 2.50 -5.41 -6.88
CA CYS A 81 3.24 -4.40 -7.66
C CYS A 81 2.29 -3.46 -8.42
N ALA A 82 1.33 -4.02 -9.15
CA ALA A 82 0.37 -3.23 -9.94
C ALA A 82 -0.51 -2.34 -9.05
N LEU A 83 -0.99 -2.86 -7.92
CA LEU A 83 -1.80 -2.11 -6.95
C LEU A 83 -1.01 -0.96 -6.31
N VAL A 84 0.26 -1.18 -5.93
CA VAL A 84 1.12 -0.11 -5.40
C VAL A 84 1.29 1.01 -6.44
N VAL A 85 1.60 0.68 -7.69
CA VAL A 85 1.73 1.68 -8.76
C VAL A 85 0.41 2.43 -8.99
N GLN A 86 -0.71 1.70 -9.07
CA GLN A 86 -2.04 2.29 -9.21
C GLN A 86 -2.35 3.26 -8.07
N MET A 87 -2.08 2.86 -6.83
CA MET A 87 -2.32 3.66 -5.63
C MET A 87 -1.49 4.94 -5.63
N VAL A 88 -0.19 4.87 -5.94
CA VAL A 88 0.69 6.04 -6.05
C VAL A 88 0.17 7.02 -7.11
N VAL A 89 -0.23 6.51 -8.28
CA VAL A 89 -0.81 7.31 -9.36
C VAL A 89 -2.13 7.96 -8.92
N TRP A 90 -2.99 7.20 -8.22
CA TRP A 90 -4.27 7.70 -7.71
C TRP A 90 -4.08 8.79 -6.65
N MET A 91 -3.18 8.58 -5.68
CA MET A 91 -2.88 9.56 -4.65
C MET A 91 -2.33 10.87 -5.22
N LYS A 92 -1.46 10.79 -6.23
CA LYS A 92 -0.94 11.98 -6.91
C LYS A 92 -2.05 12.81 -7.55
N LYS A 93 -3.11 12.17 -8.02
CA LYS A 93 -4.28 12.81 -8.65
C LYS A 93 -5.28 13.35 -7.64
N HIS A 94 -5.61 12.59 -6.60
CA HIS A 94 -6.74 12.86 -5.69
C HIS A 94 -6.33 13.25 -4.25
N GLY A 95 -5.06 13.11 -3.88
CA GLY A 95 -4.61 13.36 -2.50
C GLY A 95 -4.87 14.76 -1.95
N ARG A 96 -5.15 15.75 -2.84
CA ARG A 96 -5.51 17.13 -2.43
C ARG A 96 -7.01 17.29 -2.12
N THR A 97 -7.87 16.46 -2.68
CA THR A 97 -9.33 16.55 -2.56
C THR A 97 -9.89 15.57 -1.55
N LEU A 98 -9.12 14.56 -1.16
CA LEU A 98 -9.54 13.45 -0.29
C LEU A 98 -10.20 13.93 1.01
N LYS A 99 -9.61 14.92 1.70
CA LYS A 99 -10.18 15.48 2.93
C LYS A 99 -11.57 16.08 2.67
N GLY A 100 -11.72 16.88 1.61
CA GLY A 100 -12.98 17.49 1.24
C GLY A 100 -14.05 16.48 0.84
N GLU A 101 -13.65 15.42 0.14
CA GLU A 101 -14.54 14.33 -0.27
C GLU A 101 -15.07 13.54 0.93
N LEU A 102 -14.19 13.21 1.89
CA LEU A 102 -14.56 12.52 3.14
C LEU A 102 -15.50 13.39 4.00
N GLU A 103 -15.16 14.67 4.18
CA GLU A 103 -16.02 15.61 4.94
C GLU A 103 -17.37 15.84 4.27
N SER A 104 -17.43 15.92 2.94
CA SER A 104 -18.69 16.08 2.20
C SER A 104 -19.57 14.83 2.28
N GLY A 105 -18.97 13.64 2.17
CA GLY A 105 -19.67 12.36 2.35
C GLY A 105 -20.25 12.21 3.76
N ALA A 106 -19.47 12.54 4.79
CA ALA A 106 -19.93 12.53 6.18
C ALA A 106 -21.03 13.59 6.41
N ARG A 107 -20.87 14.80 5.87
CA ARG A 107 -21.86 15.88 5.99
C ARG A 107 -23.20 15.49 5.35
N SER A 108 -23.19 14.88 4.18
CA SER A 108 -24.40 14.41 3.51
C SER A 108 -25.11 13.31 4.32
N SER A 109 -24.37 12.43 4.95
CA SER A 109 -24.91 11.36 5.81
C SER A 109 -25.57 11.95 7.07
N VAL A 110 -24.93 12.92 7.74
CA VAL A 110 -25.48 13.58 8.92
C VAL A 110 -26.69 14.46 8.59
N ALA A 111 -26.63 15.22 7.49
CA ALA A 111 -27.73 16.10 7.08
C ALA A 111 -29.02 15.31 6.75
N ASN A 112 -28.88 14.08 6.29
CA ASN A 112 -30.03 13.22 5.96
C ASN A 112 -30.38 12.23 7.10
N ASP A 113 -29.81 12.38 8.30
CA ASP A 113 -29.90 11.46 9.44
C ASP A 113 -29.59 10.00 9.05
N ASN A 114 -28.75 9.83 8.01
CA ASN A 114 -28.38 8.51 7.48
C ASN A 114 -27.04 8.04 8.07
N TRP A 115 -27.06 7.58 9.30
CA TRP A 115 -25.91 7.06 10.02
C TRP A 115 -25.31 5.79 9.38
N TRP A 116 -26.15 5.01 8.68
CA TRP A 116 -25.70 3.86 7.91
C TRP A 116 -24.78 4.26 6.75
N GLY A 117 -25.04 5.40 6.12
CA GLY A 117 -24.14 5.94 5.09
C GLY A 117 -22.73 6.22 5.65
N LEU A 118 -22.65 6.77 6.86
CA LEU A 118 -21.38 6.97 7.54
C LEU A 118 -20.68 5.65 7.87
N PHE A 119 -21.41 4.66 8.41
CA PHE A 119 -20.88 3.31 8.67
C PHE A 119 -20.27 2.69 7.41
N VAL A 120 -21.02 2.68 6.31
CA VAL A 120 -20.58 2.09 5.03
C VAL A 120 -19.38 2.83 4.48
N LEU A 121 -19.37 4.17 4.52
CA LEU A 121 -18.24 4.99 4.08
C LEU A 121 -16.96 4.63 4.83
N VAL A 122 -17.04 4.53 6.16
CA VAL A 122 -15.88 4.17 7.00
C VAL A 122 -15.47 2.72 6.78
N ALA A 123 -16.44 1.80 6.70
CA ALA A 123 -16.17 0.38 6.47
C ALA A 123 -15.44 0.15 5.15
N ILE A 124 -15.89 0.80 4.07
CA ILE A 124 -15.24 0.70 2.75
C ILE A 124 -13.83 1.30 2.79
N ALA A 125 -13.66 2.48 3.41
CA ALA A 125 -12.37 3.12 3.49
C ALA A 125 -11.36 2.25 4.27
N VAL A 126 -11.73 1.74 5.44
CA VAL A 126 -10.85 0.90 6.26
C VAL A 126 -10.64 -0.48 5.63
N ALA A 127 -11.67 -1.08 5.01
CA ALA A 127 -11.53 -2.34 4.29
C ALA A 127 -10.58 -2.22 3.11
N ARG A 128 -10.59 -1.08 2.41
CA ARG A 128 -9.66 -0.80 1.32
C ARG A 128 -8.22 -0.82 1.81
N GLU A 129 -7.87 0.00 2.80
CA GLU A 129 -6.51 0.06 3.34
C GLU A 129 -6.08 -1.29 3.93
N GLY A 130 -7.02 -1.98 4.63
CA GLY A 130 -6.78 -3.32 5.15
C GLY A 130 -6.56 -4.37 4.05
N SER A 131 -7.32 -4.33 2.96
CA SER A 131 -7.14 -5.25 1.84
C SER A 131 -5.84 -4.99 1.09
N GLU A 132 -5.46 -3.72 0.88
CA GLU A 132 -4.17 -3.36 0.31
C GLU A 132 -3.03 -3.87 1.20
N THR A 133 -3.12 -3.68 2.52
CA THR A 133 -2.15 -4.25 3.49
C THR A 133 -2.00 -5.76 3.33
N VAL A 134 -3.11 -6.50 3.29
CA VAL A 134 -3.10 -7.97 3.19
C VAL A 134 -2.44 -8.42 1.89
N VAL A 135 -2.81 -7.82 0.75
CA VAL A 135 -2.24 -8.18 -0.56
C VAL A 135 -0.75 -7.84 -0.61
N PHE A 136 -0.35 -6.67 -0.10
CA PHE A 136 1.06 -6.27 -0.10
C PHE A 136 1.92 -7.15 0.82
N LEU A 137 1.40 -7.50 2.01
CA LEU A 137 2.07 -8.41 2.92
C LEU A 137 2.23 -9.79 2.29
N TYR A 138 1.16 -10.32 1.69
CA TYR A 138 1.21 -11.61 1.02
C TYR A 138 2.22 -11.59 -0.14
N GLY A 139 2.16 -10.59 -1.02
CA GLY A 139 3.11 -10.42 -2.12
C GLY A 139 4.56 -10.30 -1.65
N THR A 140 4.80 -9.56 -0.57
CA THR A 140 6.14 -9.38 0.02
C THR A 140 6.69 -10.67 0.63
N VAL A 141 5.84 -11.43 1.34
CA VAL A 141 6.24 -12.72 1.93
C VAL A 141 6.50 -13.74 0.84
N SER A 142 5.67 -13.73 -0.22
CA SER A 142 5.83 -14.63 -1.38
C SER A 142 7.06 -14.32 -2.22
N ALA A 143 7.43 -13.04 -2.38
CA ALA A 143 8.60 -12.63 -3.15
C ALA A 143 9.93 -12.88 -2.40
N GLY A 144 9.89 -13.19 -1.09
CA GLY A 144 11.06 -13.45 -0.27
C GLY A 144 11.45 -14.92 -0.25
N GLU A 145 12.74 -15.21 -0.37
CA GLU A 145 13.29 -16.56 -0.18
C GLU A 145 13.11 -17.01 1.27
N GLY A 146 12.14 -17.87 1.52
CA GLY A 146 11.95 -18.55 2.79
C GLY A 146 10.75 -18.05 3.59
N GLY A 147 9.87 -18.98 3.95
CA GLY A 147 8.72 -18.75 4.84
C GLY A 147 9.16 -18.09 6.14
N GLY A 148 8.86 -16.80 6.26
CA GLY A 148 9.23 -16.02 7.42
C GLY A 148 8.61 -16.62 8.68
N ASP A 149 9.38 -16.64 9.76
CA ASP A 149 8.90 -16.99 11.09
C ASP A 149 7.64 -16.14 11.40
N MET A 150 6.49 -16.78 11.51
CA MET A 150 5.19 -16.12 11.71
C MET A 150 5.20 -15.18 12.92
N ALA A 151 5.96 -15.55 13.97
CA ALA A 151 6.10 -14.70 15.15
C ALA A 151 6.85 -13.40 14.83
N LYS A 152 7.87 -13.47 13.99
CA LYS A 152 8.63 -12.29 13.56
C LYS A 152 7.80 -11.39 12.63
N LEU A 153 7.00 -11.99 11.73
CA LEU A 153 6.08 -11.24 10.87
C LEU A 153 5.02 -10.51 11.70
N ALA A 154 4.44 -11.19 12.69
CA ALA A 154 3.47 -10.58 13.61
C ALA A 154 4.12 -9.44 14.42
N LEU A 155 5.35 -9.65 14.93
CA LEU A 155 6.09 -8.61 15.66
C LEU A 155 6.37 -7.38 14.77
N ALA A 156 6.79 -7.59 13.52
CA ALA A 156 7.00 -6.50 12.57
C ALA A 156 5.70 -5.74 12.27
N GLY A 157 4.58 -6.45 12.15
CA GLY A 157 3.26 -5.84 11.99
C GLY A 157 2.85 -4.99 13.19
N VAL A 158 2.98 -5.53 14.41
CA VAL A 158 2.69 -4.78 15.66
C VAL A 158 3.60 -3.56 15.79
N ALA A 159 4.90 -3.72 15.51
CA ALA A 159 5.84 -2.61 15.53
C ALA A 159 5.48 -1.54 14.48
N GLY A 160 5.14 -1.95 13.26
CA GLY A 160 4.67 -1.04 12.21
C GLY A 160 3.44 -0.24 12.61
N PHE A 161 2.45 -0.90 13.21
CA PHE A 161 1.26 -0.22 13.74
C PHE A 161 1.58 0.74 14.89
N ALA A 162 2.45 0.36 15.81
CA ALA A 162 2.89 1.24 16.90
C ALA A 162 3.60 2.50 16.38
N VAL A 163 4.47 2.34 15.38
CA VAL A 163 5.15 3.45 14.71
C VAL A 163 4.13 4.32 13.94
N ALA A 164 3.06 3.74 13.38
CA ALA A 164 1.98 4.48 12.73
C ALA A 164 1.22 5.37 13.72
N LEU A 165 0.87 4.84 14.88
CA LEU A 165 0.24 5.62 15.94
C LEU A 165 1.12 6.79 16.42
N LEU A 166 2.41 6.54 16.61
CA LEU A 166 3.38 7.57 16.97
C LEU A 166 3.48 8.64 15.87
N THR A 167 3.58 8.22 14.62
CA THR A 167 3.65 9.14 13.46
C THR A 167 2.39 9.99 13.37
N PHE A 168 1.21 9.38 13.50
CA PHE A 168 -0.07 10.07 13.49
C PHE A 168 -0.16 11.10 14.63
N TRP A 169 0.26 10.73 15.84
CA TRP A 169 0.29 11.63 17.00
C TRP A 169 1.24 12.82 16.77
N LEU A 170 2.45 12.57 16.26
CA LEU A 170 3.43 13.62 15.93
C LEU A 170 2.91 14.57 14.86
N LEU A 171 2.20 14.06 13.85
CA LEU A 171 1.60 14.87 12.80
C LEU A 171 0.46 15.74 13.33
N GLN A 172 -0.26 15.31 14.36
CA GLN A 172 -1.29 16.11 15.02
C GLN A 172 -0.73 17.19 15.96
N LEU A 173 0.40 16.95 16.63
CA LEU A 173 1.02 17.90 17.57
C LEU A 173 1.56 19.17 16.91
N GLY A 174 1.62 19.21 15.61
CA GLY A 174 1.94 20.44 14.91
C GLY A 174 2.99 20.30 13.82
N GLY A 175 2.55 20.41 12.61
CA GLY A 175 3.29 20.31 11.35
C GLY A 175 4.43 21.32 11.11
N LYS A 176 5.20 21.68 12.14
CA LYS A 176 6.40 22.51 11.97
C LYS A 176 7.61 21.68 11.51
N MET A 177 7.68 20.39 11.87
CA MET A 177 8.84 19.54 11.53
C MET A 177 8.62 18.69 10.29
N ILE A 178 7.46 18.06 10.13
CA ILE A 178 7.16 17.21 8.97
C ILE A 178 5.87 17.69 8.31
N THR A 179 5.99 18.25 7.11
CA THR A 179 4.81 18.61 6.31
C THR A 179 4.21 17.36 5.68
N TRP A 180 2.91 17.15 5.74
CA TRP A 180 2.17 16.06 5.08
C TRP A 180 2.66 15.79 3.66
N ARG A 181 2.92 16.84 2.88
CA ARG A 181 3.42 16.75 1.51
C ARG A 181 4.81 16.08 1.43
N ARG A 182 5.71 16.33 2.40
CA ARG A 182 7.03 15.70 2.42
C ARG A 182 6.94 14.24 2.82
N PHE A 183 6.12 13.95 3.82
CA PHE A 183 5.85 12.59 4.27
C PHE A 183 5.36 11.72 3.11
N PHE A 184 4.26 12.10 2.45
CA PHE A 184 3.72 11.33 1.32
C PHE A 184 4.69 11.23 0.14
N ARG A 185 5.50 12.24 -0.14
CA ARG A 185 6.48 12.15 -1.22
C ARG A 185 7.58 11.12 -0.93
N VAL A 186 8.07 11.05 0.30
CA VAL A 186 9.11 10.09 0.68
C VAL A 186 8.55 8.67 0.67
N THR A 187 7.37 8.47 1.26
CA THR A 187 6.72 7.15 1.28
C THR A 187 6.32 6.68 -0.12
N GLU A 188 5.91 7.59 -1.02
CA GLU A 188 5.63 7.31 -2.43
C GLU A 188 6.86 6.74 -3.15
N ILE A 189 8.05 7.34 -2.95
CA ILE A 189 9.30 6.83 -3.54
C ILE A 189 9.64 5.45 -2.99
N LEU A 190 9.55 5.26 -1.68
CA LEU A 190 9.84 3.97 -1.05
C LEU A 190 8.89 2.86 -1.51
N LEU A 191 7.61 3.21 -1.71
CA LEU A 191 6.62 2.27 -2.26
C LEU A 191 6.92 1.87 -3.70
N LEU A 192 7.31 2.83 -4.54
CA LEU A 192 7.68 2.51 -5.92
C LEU A 192 8.93 1.63 -5.98
N LEU A 193 9.87 1.83 -5.08
CA LEU A 193 11.02 0.93 -4.94
C LEU A 193 10.55 -0.47 -4.51
N LEU A 194 9.70 -0.56 -3.49
CA LEU A 194 9.12 -1.83 -3.03
C LEU A 194 8.33 -2.54 -4.14
N ALA A 195 7.55 -1.80 -4.94
CA ALA A 195 6.85 -2.38 -6.08
C ALA A 195 7.81 -2.95 -7.14
N GLY A 196 8.97 -2.30 -7.34
CA GLY A 196 10.04 -2.86 -8.17
C GLY A 196 10.61 -4.17 -7.61
N SER A 197 10.75 -4.29 -6.29
CA SER A 197 11.17 -5.54 -5.64
C SER A 197 10.10 -6.64 -5.79
N LEU A 198 8.82 -6.31 -5.59
CA LEU A 198 7.71 -7.24 -5.82
C LEU A 198 7.65 -7.72 -7.28
N LEU A 199 7.94 -6.83 -8.24
CA LEU A 199 8.04 -7.22 -9.65
C LEU A 199 9.13 -8.27 -9.83
N VAL A 200 10.34 -8.01 -9.34
CA VAL A 200 11.47 -8.95 -9.47
C VAL A 200 11.12 -10.30 -8.82
N GLY A 201 10.57 -10.31 -7.59
CA GLY A 201 10.15 -11.55 -6.94
C GLY A 201 9.09 -12.33 -7.74
N GLY A 202 8.09 -11.63 -8.28
CA GLY A 202 7.10 -12.26 -9.15
C GLY A 202 7.69 -12.82 -10.45
N LEU A 203 8.72 -12.16 -11.02
CA LEU A 203 9.44 -12.66 -12.18
C LEU A 203 10.30 -13.88 -11.86
N ASP A 204 10.95 -13.91 -10.69
CA ASP A 204 11.74 -15.05 -10.23
C ASP A 204 10.85 -16.31 -10.13
N HIS A 205 9.61 -16.19 -9.63
CA HIS A 205 8.63 -17.30 -9.63
C HIS A 205 8.23 -17.74 -11.07
N LEU A 206 8.05 -16.79 -12.00
CA LEU A 206 7.74 -17.15 -13.40
C LEU A 206 8.92 -17.79 -14.10
N ILE A 207 10.14 -17.47 -13.72
CA ILE A 207 11.36 -18.13 -14.21
C ILE A 207 11.45 -19.56 -13.63
N SER A 208 11.16 -19.73 -12.34
CA SER A 208 11.17 -21.07 -11.71
C SER A 208 10.13 -22.03 -12.30
N LEU A 209 9.03 -21.47 -12.83
CA LEU A 209 7.98 -22.21 -13.56
C LEU A 209 8.29 -22.44 -15.06
N ASP A 210 9.49 -22.10 -15.52
CA ASP A 210 9.89 -22.18 -16.94
C ASP A 210 8.99 -21.40 -17.91
N VAL A 211 8.21 -20.42 -17.40
CA VAL A 211 7.34 -19.54 -18.22
C VAL A 211 8.15 -18.47 -18.92
N LEU A 212 9.16 -17.93 -18.22
CA LEU A 212 10.06 -16.93 -18.75
C LEU A 212 11.45 -17.52 -18.99
N PRO A 213 11.97 -17.43 -20.22
CA PRO A 213 13.32 -17.89 -20.51
C PRO A 213 14.35 -16.93 -19.88
N THR A 214 15.37 -17.47 -19.26
CA THR A 214 16.42 -16.66 -18.62
C THR A 214 17.34 -15.95 -19.65
N ILE A 215 17.42 -16.43 -20.89
CA ILE A 215 18.25 -15.96 -22.03
C ILE A 215 19.75 -15.94 -21.64
N ILE A 216 20.12 -15.17 -20.64
CA ILE A 216 21.46 -15.12 -20.01
C ILE A 216 21.24 -15.08 -18.51
N ASP A 217 21.87 -16.02 -17.78
CA ASP A 217 21.76 -16.11 -16.33
C ASP A 217 23.06 -16.71 -15.76
N PRO A 218 23.79 -15.93 -14.95
CA PRO A 218 23.60 -14.52 -14.64
C PRO A 218 24.17 -13.57 -15.71
N VAL A 219 23.66 -12.31 -15.74
CA VAL A 219 24.22 -11.25 -16.60
C VAL A 219 25.55 -10.74 -16.01
N TRP A 220 25.63 -10.64 -14.68
CA TRP A 220 26.83 -10.28 -13.91
C TRP A 220 26.81 -10.97 -12.55
N ASP A 221 27.97 -11.02 -11.93
CA ASP A 221 28.13 -11.41 -10.54
C ASP A 221 28.67 -10.24 -9.72
N SER A 222 27.82 -9.69 -8.86
CA SER A 222 28.18 -8.60 -7.92
C SER A 222 28.17 -9.07 -6.46
N SER A 223 28.08 -10.37 -6.20
CA SER A 223 28.00 -10.96 -4.86
C SER A 223 29.25 -10.67 -4.00
N TRP A 224 30.40 -10.50 -4.65
CA TRP A 224 31.68 -10.13 -4.01
C TRP A 224 31.67 -8.71 -3.43
N LEU A 225 30.89 -7.79 -4.01
CA LEU A 225 30.75 -6.40 -3.56
C LEU A 225 29.58 -6.25 -2.59
N LEU A 226 28.42 -6.82 -2.96
CA LEU A 226 27.17 -6.65 -2.23
C LEU A 226 26.29 -7.89 -2.37
N SER A 227 26.30 -8.74 -1.33
CA SER A 227 25.45 -9.92 -1.27
C SER A 227 23.99 -9.53 -1.02
N ASP A 228 23.05 -10.06 -1.81
CA ASP A 228 21.60 -9.85 -1.66
C ASP A 228 20.99 -10.63 -0.48
N SER A 229 21.76 -11.54 0.13
CA SER A 229 21.30 -12.34 1.27
C SER A 229 21.64 -11.72 2.64
N THR A 230 22.56 -10.75 2.71
CA THR A 230 23.05 -10.21 3.99
C THR A 230 23.24 -8.68 3.97
N GLY A 231 23.09 -8.07 5.15
CA GLY A 231 23.42 -6.67 5.39
C GLY A 231 22.71 -5.67 4.49
N VAL A 232 23.46 -4.69 3.96
CA VAL A 232 22.92 -3.63 3.11
C VAL A 232 22.39 -4.17 1.79
N GLY A 233 23.03 -5.19 1.21
CA GLY A 233 22.59 -5.81 -0.02
C GLY A 233 21.21 -6.45 0.10
N LYS A 234 20.93 -7.09 1.26
CA LYS A 234 19.60 -7.62 1.56
C LYS A 234 18.55 -6.51 1.62
N VAL A 235 18.83 -5.40 2.26
CA VAL A 235 17.92 -4.25 2.31
C VAL A 235 17.64 -3.71 0.89
N LEU A 236 18.66 -3.63 0.03
CA LEU A 236 18.47 -3.22 -1.36
C LEU A 236 17.71 -4.27 -2.19
N ALA A 237 17.94 -5.56 -1.94
CA ALA A 237 17.15 -6.63 -2.55
C ALA A 237 15.68 -6.52 -2.15
N ASP A 238 15.42 -6.39 -0.85
CA ASP A 238 14.08 -6.31 -0.29
C ASP A 238 13.31 -5.05 -0.73
N PHE A 239 13.96 -3.89 -0.82
CA PHE A 239 13.28 -2.64 -1.16
C PHE A 239 13.40 -2.20 -2.61
N ALA A 240 14.49 -2.50 -3.30
CA ALA A 240 14.73 -2.02 -4.66
C ALA A 240 14.76 -3.12 -5.72
N GLY A 241 14.63 -4.38 -5.31
CA GLY A 241 14.70 -5.53 -6.21
C GLY A 241 16.12 -5.81 -6.72
N TYR A 242 17.15 -5.40 -5.96
CA TYR A 242 18.53 -5.72 -6.30
C TYR A 242 18.76 -7.23 -6.25
N ARG A 243 19.45 -7.77 -7.26
CA ARG A 243 19.94 -9.16 -7.30
C ARG A 243 21.43 -9.16 -7.58
N ALA A 244 22.18 -9.91 -6.78
CA ALA A 244 23.62 -10.06 -6.99
C ALA A 244 23.95 -10.82 -8.27
N LEU A 245 23.08 -11.73 -8.67
CA LEU A 245 23.16 -12.60 -9.86
C LEU A 245 21.85 -12.50 -10.66
N PRO A 246 21.59 -11.38 -11.39
CA PRO A 246 20.32 -11.21 -12.06
C PRO A 246 20.26 -11.92 -13.42
N ALA A 247 19.12 -12.49 -13.75
CA ALA A 247 18.79 -12.91 -15.10
C ALA A 247 18.53 -11.70 -16.01
N LEU A 248 18.89 -11.79 -17.30
CA LEU A 248 18.74 -10.70 -18.26
C LEU A 248 17.28 -10.23 -18.37
N ILE A 249 16.33 -11.14 -18.38
CA ILE A 249 14.91 -10.83 -18.49
C ILE A 249 14.43 -9.99 -17.28
N SER A 250 14.88 -10.32 -16.08
CA SER A 250 14.54 -9.57 -14.85
C SER A 250 15.07 -8.14 -14.91
N VAL A 251 16.29 -7.95 -15.42
CA VAL A 251 16.87 -6.60 -15.60
C VAL A 251 16.08 -5.79 -16.62
N LEU A 252 15.75 -6.38 -17.77
CA LEU A 252 15.00 -5.70 -18.83
C LEU A 252 13.60 -5.27 -18.34
N LEU A 253 12.90 -6.16 -17.65
CA LEU A 253 11.56 -5.87 -17.12
C LEU A 253 11.60 -4.86 -15.96
N TRP A 254 12.65 -4.88 -15.12
CA TRP A 254 12.86 -3.87 -14.09
C TRP A 254 13.10 -2.48 -14.70
N VAL A 255 13.91 -2.38 -15.76
CA VAL A 255 14.10 -1.11 -16.48
C VAL A 255 12.79 -0.65 -17.14
N ALA A 256 12.06 -1.56 -17.79
CA ALA A 256 10.76 -1.25 -18.39
C ALA A 256 9.76 -0.74 -17.35
N TYR A 257 9.73 -1.33 -16.15
CA TYR A 257 8.93 -0.88 -15.03
C TYR A 257 9.19 0.61 -14.71
N TRP A 258 10.46 1.01 -14.56
CA TRP A 258 10.80 2.39 -14.25
C TRP A 258 10.42 3.37 -15.38
N ILE A 259 10.54 2.94 -16.64
CA ILE A 259 10.08 3.75 -17.79
C ILE A 259 8.56 3.95 -17.72
N VAL A 260 7.81 2.88 -17.45
CA VAL A 260 6.34 2.94 -17.33
C VAL A 260 5.92 3.82 -16.17
N VAL A 261 6.51 3.62 -14.98
CA VAL A 261 6.23 4.43 -13.78
C VAL A 261 6.51 5.92 -14.06
N TRP A 262 7.66 6.23 -14.65
CA TRP A 262 8.01 7.60 -14.99
C TRP A 262 7.02 8.23 -15.98
N ALA A 263 6.63 7.49 -17.03
CA ALA A 263 5.65 7.95 -18.01
C ALA A 263 4.28 8.22 -17.36
N LEU A 264 3.81 7.29 -16.50
CA LEU A 264 2.55 7.44 -15.77
C LEU A 264 2.57 8.66 -14.83
N LEU A 265 3.66 8.84 -14.09
CA LEU A 265 3.80 9.96 -13.16
C LEU A 265 3.88 11.30 -13.88
N ARG A 266 4.50 11.36 -15.06
CA ARG A 266 4.49 12.56 -15.92
C ARG A 266 3.12 12.86 -16.50
N TRP A 267 2.43 11.84 -16.99
CA TRP A 267 1.10 11.99 -17.58
C TRP A 267 0.09 12.54 -16.56
N VAL A 268 0.14 12.05 -15.32
CA VAL A 268 -0.74 12.51 -14.22
C VAL A 268 -0.31 13.89 -13.72
N GLY A 269 0.98 14.19 -13.64
CA GLY A 269 1.49 15.49 -13.18
C GLY A 269 1.27 16.65 -14.16
N GLY A 270 1.05 16.35 -15.44
CA GLY A 270 0.92 17.35 -16.51
C GLY A 270 -0.48 17.97 -16.71
N LYS A 271 -1.51 17.48 -16.00
CA LYS A 271 -2.86 18.07 -16.07
C LYS A 271 -3.04 19.09 -14.94
N PRO A 272 -3.07 20.42 -15.23
CA PRO A 272 -3.43 21.40 -14.20
C PRO A 272 -4.86 21.09 -13.72
N ALA A 273 -5.06 21.10 -12.40
CA ALA A 273 -6.39 20.99 -11.81
C ALA A 273 -7.29 22.04 -12.47
N ARG A 274 -8.38 21.62 -13.12
CA ARG A 274 -9.38 22.55 -13.63
C ARG A 274 -9.85 23.41 -12.47
N ALA A 275 -9.59 24.73 -12.58
CA ALA A 275 -10.12 25.68 -11.63
C ALA A 275 -11.65 25.53 -11.56
N PRO A 276 -12.27 25.62 -10.38
CA PRO A 276 -13.72 25.64 -10.27
C PRO A 276 -14.24 26.77 -11.14
N VAL A 277 -15.17 26.45 -12.07
CA VAL A 277 -15.87 27.47 -12.86
C VAL A 277 -16.63 28.35 -11.88
N PRO A 278 -16.35 29.67 -11.79
CA PRO A 278 -17.09 30.54 -10.90
C PRO A 278 -18.57 30.48 -11.31
N ALA A 279 -19.42 30.23 -10.32
CA ALA A 279 -20.88 30.30 -10.53
C ALA A 279 -21.22 31.65 -11.15
N ARG A 280 -21.72 31.62 -12.38
CA ARG A 280 -22.19 32.80 -13.10
C ARG A 280 -23.41 33.29 -12.35
N ASN A 281 -23.25 34.41 -11.62
CA ASN A 281 -24.36 35.09 -10.97
C ASN A 281 -25.41 35.40 -12.06
N ALA A 282 -26.52 34.67 -12.02
CA ALA A 282 -27.69 35.05 -12.77
C ALA A 282 -28.34 36.29 -12.08
N SER A 283 -28.13 37.42 -12.69
CA SER A 283 -28.83 38.67 -12.38
C SER A 283 -30.29 38.58 -12.86
#